data_07a6c25f5a5360d8a16b65c6883e832a
#
_entry.id   07a6c25f5a5360d8a16b65c6883e832a
#
_cell.length_a   1.000
_cell.length_b   1.000
_cell.length_c   1.000
_cell.angle_alpha   90.00
_cell.angle_beta   90.00
_cell.angle_gamma   90.00
#
_symmetry.space_group_name_H-M   'P 1'
#
loop_
_entity.id
_entity.type
_entity.pdbx_description
1 polymer ?
#
loop_
_entity_poly.entity_id
_entity_poly.type
_entity_poly.pdbx_seq_one_letter_code
_entity_poly.pdbx_strand_id
1 'polypeptide(L)'
;MNRKQLIDKLVSRLEWQPLQVYLKHYRSAEIDLSAIAVAYYLLLTAFPLIVIAANIFPYLNIDISVLLSFMEKNLPTNLSPSVSAITTDIFSKPSGSILGVATLTAFWTMSKSLTSLQKAINKAYGVSQHRDFVIGRLIGVLASLLILFLLTFVLIFSTFSKAALQIISAHYDLSDTVATVVLNLSQPVTVLTIVFGLMLLYFILPNVKIRRFRYILPGTIFTSFVIVFLNNLFSNYILRTFERMVDIKTFGSVVIFVLMLWFIFLAHILILGAIFNATYQELRQGKMESRRGDILSILTHRKQDKDTKK
;
A
#
# COMPACT_ATOMS: atom_id res chain seq x y z
N MET A 1 29.26 -12.82 -34.20
CA MET A 1 29.34 -13.51 -32.90
C MET A 1 28.72 -14.86 -33.03
N ASN A 2 29.48 -15.94 -32.80
CA ASN A 2 29.04 -17.32 -33.05
C ASN A 2 28.02 -17.73 -31.97
N ARG A 3 27.00 -18.54 -32.33
CA ARG A 3 25.91 -19.02 -31.43
C ARG A 3 26.46 -19.62 -30.11
N LYS A 4 27.61 -20.28 -30.18
CA LYS A 4 28.31 -20.85 -29.03
C LYS A 4 28.81 -19.77 -28.09
N GLN A 5 29.40 -18.69 -28.58
CA GLN A 5 29.87 -17.54 -27.78
C GLN A 5 28.71 -16.76 -27.12
N LEU A 6 27.53 -16.73 -27.76
CA LEU A 6 26.31 -16.18 -27.18
C LEU A 6 25.82 -17.03 -26.00
N ILE A 7 25.80 -18.35 -26.19
CA ILE A 7 25.37 -19.30 -25.16
C ILE A 7 26.34 -19.26 -23.98
N ASP A 8 27.64 -19.30 -24.21
CA ASP A 8 28.66 -19.24 -23.14
C ASP A 8 28.61 -17.90 -22.37
N LYS A 9 28.33 -16.79 -23.06
CA LYS A 9 28.14 -15.49 -22.43
C LYS A 9 26.83 -15.38 -21.64
N LEU A 10 25.77 -16.09 -22.07
CA LEU A 10 24.51 -16.18 -21.32
C LEU A 10 24.67 -17.08 -20.10
N VAL A 11 25.37 -18.22 -20.23
CA VAL A 11 25.66 -19.16 -19.14
C VAL A 11 26.51 -18.47 -18.06
N SER A 12 27.60 -17.78 -18.44
CA SER A 12 28.45 -17.05 -17.50
C SER A 12 27.73 -15.90 -16.78
N ARG A 13 26.71 -15.27 -17.43
CA ARG A 13 25.84 -14.30 -16.75
C ARG A 13 24.85 -14.94 -15.79
N LEU A 14 24.37 -16.15 -16.09
CA LEU A 14 23.51 -16.93 -15.19
C LEU A 14 24.26 -17.49 -13.99
N GLU A 15 25.58 -17.66 -14.09
CA GLU A 15 26.47 -18.06 -12.98
C GLU A 15 26.80 -16.89 -12.04
N TRP A 16 26.41 -15.65 -12.39
CA TRP A 16 26.63 -14.50 -11.51
C TRP A 16 25.83 -14.64 -10.22
N GLN A 17 26.53 -14.80 -9.11
CA GLN A 17 25.98 -15.08 -7.79
C GLN A 17 24.79 -14.20 -7.40
N PRO A 18 24.80 -12.87 -7.60
CA PRO A 18 23.64 -12.03 -7.27
C PRO A 18 22.39 -12.38 -8.06
N LEU A 19 22.54 -12.77 -9.34
CA LEU A 19 21.41 -13.17 -10.17
C LEU A 19 20.83 -14.51 -9.73
N GLN A 20 21.65 -15.47 -9.36
CA GLN A 20 21.19 -16.77 -8.84
C GLN A 20 20.42 -16.60 -7.54
N VAL A 21 20.91 -15.76 -6.62
CA VAL A 21 20.22 -15.45 -5.36
C VAL A 21 18.89 -14.73 -5.62
N TYR A 22 18.88 -13.77 -6.54
CA TYR A 22 17.64 -13.10 -6.95
C TYR A 22 16.61 -14.08 -7.53
N LEU A 23 17.02 -14.93 -8.48
CA LEU A 23 16.13 -15.92 -9.12
C LEU A 23 15.62 -16.96 -8.11
N LYS A 24 16.43 -17.35 -7.12
CA LYS A 24 16.01 -18.21 -6.00
C LYS A 24 14.86 -17.56 -5.23
N HIS A 25 15.01 -16.30 -4.80
CA HIS A 25 13.99 -15.56 -4.08
C HIS A 25 12.76 -15.27 -4.92
N TYR A 26 12.94 -14.97 -6.22
CA TYR A 26 11.85 -14.75 -7.17
C TYR A 26 10.96 -15.99 -7.32
N ARG A 27 11.58 -17.16 -7.50
CA ARG A 27 10.84 -18.43 -7.61
C ARG A 27 10.13 -18.79 -6.30
N SER A 28 10.79 -18.58 -5.16
CA SER A 28 10.23 -18.87 -3.83
C SER A 28 9.01 -17.98 -3.52
N ALA A 29 8.96 -16.77 -4.03
CA ALA A 29 7.91 -15.79 -3.73
C ALA A 29 6.56 -16.13 -4.34
N GLU A 30 6.50 -16.96 -5.42
CA GLU A 30 5.26 -17.24 -6.16
C GLU A 30 4.46 -15.96 -6.43
N ILE A 31 5.11 -14.98 -7.06
CA ILE A 31 4.63 -13.59 -7.13
C ILE A 31 3.22 -13.48 -7.65
N ASP A 32 2.92 -14.15 -8.78
CA ASP A 32 1.64 -14.02 -9.47
C ASP A 32 0.48 -14.43 -8.57
N LEU A 33 0.59 -15.61 -7.93
CA LEU A 33 -0.43 -16.11 -7.02
C LEU A 33 -0.57 -15.24 -5.77
N SER A 34 0.56 -14.82 -5.23
CA SER A 34 0.62 -13.98 -4.04
C SER A 34 0.04 -12.59 -4.29
N ALA A 35 0.34 -11.98 -5.44
CA ALA A 35 -0.14 -10.67 -5.82
C ALA A 35 -1.67 -10.65 -6.03
N ILE A 36 -2.23 -11.69 -6.69
CA ILE A 36 -3.67 -11.82 -6.86
C ILE A 36 -4.38 -11.90 -5.50
N ALA A 37 -3.85 -12.69 -4.55
CA ALA A 37 -4.43 -12.81 -3.22
C ALA A 37 -4.42 -11.48 -2.44
N VAL A 38 -3.32 -10.72 -2.51
CA VAL A 38 -3.22 -9.40 -1.89
C VAL A 38 -4.20 -8.42 -2.53
N ALA A 39 -4.23 -8.36 -3.87
CA ALA A 39 -5.10 -7.48 -4.64
C ALA A 39 -6.59 -7.74 -4.37
N TYR A 40 -6.98 -9.00 -4.29
CA TYR A 40 -8.34 -9.39 -3.96
C TYR A 40 -8.79 -8.84 -2.61
N TYR A 41 -7.98 -8.99 -1.56
CA TYR A 41 -8.33 -8.44 -0.24
C TYR A 41 -8.25 -6.92 -0.19
N LEU A 42 -7.35 -6.27 -0.96
CA LEU A 42 -7.35 -4.81 -1.11
C LEU A 42 -8.64 -4.31 -1.77
N LEU A 43 -9.08 -4.98 -2.83
CA LEU A 43 -10.34 -4.65 -3.51
C LEU A 43 -11.55 -4.83 -2.56
N LEU A 44 -11.59 -5.94 -1.81
CA LEU A 44 -12.62 -6.15 -0.80
C LEU A 44 -12.61 -5.08 0.29
N THR A 45 -11.46 -4.51 0.61
CA THR A 45 -11.34 -3.44 1.61
C THR A 45 -11.83 -2.10 1.07
N ALA A 46 -11.74 -1.87 -0.24
CA ALA A 46 -12.17 -0.62 -0.86
C ALA A 46 -13.68 -0.35 -0.63
N PHE A 47 -14.53 -1.35 -0.71
CA PHE A 47 -15.97 -1.20 -0.50
C PHE A 47 -16.35 -0.69 0.89
N PRO A 48 -15.94 -1.35 2.00
CA PRO A 48 -16.19 -0.82 3.33
C PRO A 48 -15.59 0.57 3.55
N LEU A 49 -14.42 0.87 2.98
CA LEU A 49 -13.81 2.20 3.09
C LEU A 49 -14.65 3.29 2.41
N ILE A 50 -15.24 3.00 1.26
CA ILE A 50 -16.18 3.92 0.60
C ILE A 50 -17.42 4.15 1.48
N VAL A 51 -17.97 3.08 2.07
CA VAL A 51 -19.11 3.18 2.99
C VAL A 51 -18.77 4.00 4.22
N ILE A 52 -17.58 3.81 4.82
CA ILE A 52 -17.08 4.61 5.95
C ILE A 52 -16.98 6.08 5.54
N ALA A 53 -16.32 6.37 4.42
CA ALA A 53 -16.17 7.72 3.92
C ALA A 53 -17.53 8.40 3.75
N ALA A 54 -18.47 7.75 3.05
CA ALA A 54 -19.80 8.27 2.82
C ALA A 54 -20.59 8.56 4.12
N ASN A 55 -20.44 7.70 5.14
CA ASN A 55 -21.17 7.86 6.41
C ASN A 55 -20.45 8.79 7.42
N ILE A 56 -19.14 9.05 7.28
CA ILE A 56 -18.41 9.91 8.22
C ILE A 56 -18.53 11.39 7.86
N PHE A 57 -18.66 11.73 6.59
CA PHE A 57 -18.76 13.12 6.12
C PHE A 57 -19.88 13.93 6.81
N PRO A 58 -21.12 13.41 6.99
CA PRO A 58 -22.17 14.13 7.71
C PRO A 58 -21.79 14.48 9.15
N TYR A 59 -21.01 13.65 9.85
CA TYR A 59 -20.57 13.91 11.23
C TYR A 59 -19.46 14.97 11.33
N LEU A 60 -18.77 15.25 10.21
CA LEU A 60 -17.73 16.28 10.17
C LEU A 60 -18.29 17.69 9.90
N ASN A 61 -19.61 17.84 9.81
CA ASN A 61 -20.29 19.09 9.44
C ASN A 61 -19.75 19.72 8.14
N ILE A 62 -19.32 18.88 7.22
CA ILE A 62 -18.87 19.31 5.89
C ILE A 62 -20.12 19.58 5.06
N ASP A 63 -20.20 20.78 4.49
CA ASP A 63 -21.31 21.11 3.58
C ASP A 63 -21.25 20.22 2.34
N ILE A 64 -22.36 19.49 2.11
CA ILE A 64 -22.51 18.61 0.94
C ILE A 64 -22.29 19.37 -0.37
N SER A 65 -22.61 20.67 -0.41
CA SER A 65 -22.44 21.52 -1.58
C SER A 65 -20.98 21.59 -2.06
N VAL A 66 -20.03 21.55 -1.11
CA VAL A 66 -18.59 21.53 -1.42
C VAL A 66 -18.21 20.22 -2.11
N LEU A 67 -18.75 19.10 -1.65
CA LEU A 67 -18.50 17.79 -2.26
C LEU A 67 -19.17 17.70 -3.63
N LEU A 68 -20.43 18.13 -3.76
CA LEU A 68 -21.14 18.13 -5.02
C LEU A 68 -20.45 19.02 -6.07
N SER A 69 -20.01 20.23 -5.70
CA SER A 69 -19.29 21.12 -6.61
C SER A 69 -17.92 20.55 -7.01
N PHE A 70 -17.23 19.85 -6.09
CA PHE A 70 -16.02 19.13 -6.43
C PHE A 70 -16.27 18.00 -7.43
N MET A 71 -17.38 17.25 -7.26
CA MET A 71 -17.76 16.16 -8.14
C MET A 71 -18.15 16.67 -9.53
N GLU A 72 -18.95 17.72 -9.59
CA GLU A 72 -19.34 18.39 -10.86
C GLU A 72 -18.12 18.87 -11.64
N LYS A 73 -17.11 19.39 -10.94
CA LYS A 73 -15.90 19.93 -11.56
C LYS A 73 -14.93 18.84 -12.05
N ASN A 74 -14.93 17.68 -11.42
CA ASN A 74 -13.92 16.63 -11.66
C ASN A 74 -14.50 15.36 -12.31
N LEU A 75 -15.82 15.20 -12.38
CA LEU A 75 -16.46 14.08 -13.05
C LEU A 75 -16.94 14.47 -14.46
N PRO A 76 -16.98 13.51 -15.39
CA PRO A 76 -17.63 13.69 -16.68
C PRO A 76 -19.09 14.13 -16.51
N THR A 77 -19.54 15.06 -17.33
CA THR A 77 -20.88 15.69 -17.24
C THR A 77 -22.04 14.70 -17.32
N ASN A 78 -21.87 13.58 -17.99
CA ASN A 78 -22.84 12.49 -18.09
C ASN A 78 -22.93 11.61 -16.82
N LEU A 79 -21.94 11.59 -15.98
CA LEU A 79 -21.90 10.82 -14.72
C LEU A 79 -22.28 11.67 -13.50
N SER A 80 -21.99 12.96 -13.54
CA SER A 80 -22.21 13.89 -12.43
C SER A 80 -23.62 13.82 -11.83
N PRO A 81 -24.74 13.84 -12.59
CA PRO A 81 -26.06 13.79 -12.00
C PRO A 81 -26.35 12.51 -11.20
N SER A 82 -25.93 11.36 -11.72
CA SER A 82 -26.16 10.07 -11.07
C SER A 82 -25.33 9.92 -9.79
N VAL A 83 -24.08 10.35 -9.82
CA VAL A 83 -23.18 10.30 -8.67
C VAL A 83 -23.61 11.31 -7.61
N SER A 84 -24.05 12.50 -8.00
CA SER A 84 -24.59 13.52 -7.09
C SER A 84 -25.87 13.04 -6.39
N ALA A 85 -26.78 12.38 -7.10
CA ALA A 85 -27.99 11.81 -6.51
C ALA A 85 -27.67 10.74 -5.45
N ILE A 86 -26.76 9.81 -5.75
CA ILE A 86 -26.30 8.77 -4.80
C ILE A 86 -25.65 9.43 -3.58
N THR A 87 -24.79 10.43 -3.79
CA THR A 87 -24.10 11.15 -2.72
C THR A 87 -25.10 11.85 -1.81
N THR A 88 -26.08 12.55 -2.37
CA THR A 88 -27.12 13.25 -1.61
C THR A 88 -27.97 12.27 -0.78
N ASP A 89 -28.33 11.11 -1.32
CA ASP A 89 -29.10 10.10 -0.57
C ASP A 89 -28.30 9.53 0.62
N ILE A 90 -27.01 9.25 0.42
CA ILE A 90 -26.13 8.79 1.50
C ILE A 90 -25.96 9.85 2.60
N PHE A 91 -25.78 11.11 2.23
CA PHE A 91 -25.62 12.22 3.18
C PHE A 91 -26.89 12.52 3.96
N SER A 92 -28.06 12.34 3.35
CA SER A 92 -29.35 12.62 4.01
C SER A 92 -29.73 11.58 5.07
N LYS A 93 -29.12 10.40 5.06
CA LYS A 93 -29.46 9.27 5.95
C LYS A 93 -28.22 8.62 6.59
N PRO A 94 -27.39 9.38 7.36
CA PRO A 94 -26.24 8.77 8.01
C PRO A 94 -26.68 7.72 9.04
N SER A 95 -26.06 6.56 9.03
CA SER A 95 -26.38 5.44 9.92
C SER A 95 -25.15 4.99 10.70
N GLY A 96 -25.20 5.20 12.02
CA GLY A 96 -24.13 4.75 12.92
C GLY A 96 -23.93 3.23 12.93
N SER A 97 -25.01 2.44 12.73
CA SER A 97 -24.92 0.99 12.64
C SER A 97 -24.21 0.53 11.36
N ILE A 98 -24.51 1.16 10.22
CA ILE A 98 -23.83 0.89 8.96
C ILE A 98 -22.36 1.27 9.08
N LEU A 99 -22.03 2.42 9.69
CA LEU A 99 -20.67 2.85 9.94
C LEU A 99 -19.91 1.85 10.79
N GLY A 100 -20.52 1.33 11.87
CA GLY A 100 -19.91 0.32 12.75
C GLY A 100 -19.61 -0.99 12.00
N VAL A 101 -20.58 -1.53 11.26
CA VAL A 101 -20.39 -2.76 10.48
C VAL A 101 -19.33 -2.57 9.39
N ALA A 102 -19.38 -1.45 8.65
CA ALA A 102 -18.39 -1.14 7.62
C ALA A 102 -16.98 -1.03 8.21
N THR A 103 -16.83 -0.38 9.36
CA THR A 103 -15.54 -0.25 10.05
C THR A 103 -14.97 -1.60 10.44
N LEU A 104 -15.75 -2.47 11.06
CA LEU A 104 -15.32 -3.82 11.42
C LEU A 104 -14.93 -4.65 10.19
N THR A 105 -15.72 -4.55 9.13
CA THR A 105 -15.45 -5.24 7.86
C THR A 105 -14.18 -4.72 7.19
N ALA A 106 -13.96 -3.40 7.17
CA ALA A 106 -12.75 -2.79 6.64
C ALA A 106 -11.50 -3.28 7.37
N PHE A 107 -11.50 -3.25 8.70
CA PHE A 107 -10.38 -3.76 9.49
C PHE A 107 -10.12 -5.25 9.26
N TRP A 108 -11.17 -6.05 9.15
CA TRP A 108 -11.04 -7.47 8.89
C TRP A 108 -10.43 -7.76 7.50
N THR A 109 -10.95 -7.14 6.45
CA THR A 109 -10.46 -7.34 5.07
C THR A 109 -9.06 -6.77 4.88
N MET A 110 -8.76 -5.58 5.44
CA MET A 110 -7.43 -4.97 5.38
C MET A 110 -6.38 -5.81 6.11
N SER A 111 -6.73 -6.35 7.30
CA SER A 111 -5.86 -7.28 8.02
C SER A 111 -5.60 -8.57 7.23
N LYS A 112 -6.57 -9.07 6.45
CA LYS A 112 -6.38 -10.21 5.53
C LYS A 112 -5.43 -9.86 4.38
N SER A 113 -5.56 -8.67 3.78
CA SER A 113 -4.66 -8.19 2.73
C SER A 113 -3.22 -8.14 3.22
N LEU A 114 -2.98 -7.51 4.37
CA LEU A 114 -1.65 -7.41 4.95
C LEU A 114 -1.08 -8.76 5.39
N THR A 115 -1.91 -9.67 5.87
CA THR A 115 -1.48 -11.05 6.17
C THR A 115 -1.08 -11.79 4.90
N SER A 116 -1.79 -11.59 3.78
CA SER A 116 -1.44 -12.18 2.48
C SER A 116 -0.12 -11.59 1.96
N LEU A 117 0.06 -10.28 2.06
CA LEU A 117 1.31 -9.61 1.71
C LEU A 117 2.47 -10.09 2.61
N GLN A 118 2.25 -10.25 3.91
CA GLN A 118 3.25 -10.80 4.83
C GLN A 118 3.70 -12.19 4.43
N LYS A 119 2.75 -13.08 4.07
CA LYS A 119 3.07 -14.42 3.60
C LYS A 119 3.89 -14.38 2.31
N ALA A 120 3.53 -13.51 1.36
CA ALA A 120 4.26 -13.31 0.12
C ALA A 120 5.70 -12.83 0.37
N ILE A 121 5.86 -11.85 1.24
CA ILE A 121 7.18 -11.33 1.63
C ILE A 121 7.99 -12.41 2.36
N ASN A 122 7.39 -13.18 3.27
CA ASN A 122 8.09 -14.28 3.95
C ASN A 122 8.58 -15.34 2.94
N LYS A 123 7.75 -15.69 1.95
CA LYS A 123 8.17 -16.59 0.84
C LYS A 123 9.34 -15.97 0.07
N ALA A 124 9.28 -14.67 -0.24
CA ALA A 124 10.37 -13.96 -0.91
C ALA A 124 11.70 -14.03 -0.13
N TYR A 125 11.64 -13.98 1.19
CA TYR A 125 12.82 -14.17 2.06
C TYR A 125 13.21 -15.64 2.25
N GLY A 126 12.46 -16.60 1.71
CA GLY A 126 12.71 -18.03 1.91
C GLY A 126 12.47 -18.51 3.32
N VAL A 127 11.62 -17.79 4.08
CA VAL A 127 11.26 -18.14 5.46
C VAL A 127 9.92 -18.86 5.46
N SER A 128 9.94 -20.16 5.76
CA SER A 128 8.75 -21.01 5.75
C SER A 128 7.89 -20.86 7.01
N GLN A 129 8.46 -20.41 8.12
CA GLN A 129 7.74 -20.23 9.38
C GLN A 129 6.94 -18.93 9.35
N HIS A 130 5.62 -19.08 9.37
CA HIS A 130 4.72 -17.96 9.59
C HIS A 130 4.60 -17.69 11.09
N ARG A 131 4.39 -16.43 11.46
CA ARG A 131 4.01 -16.09 12.84
C ARG A 131 2.71 -16.80 13.19
N ASP A 132 2.51 -17.08 14.48
CA ASP A 132 1.23 -17.56 14.98
C ASP A 132 0.07 -16.73 14.47
N PHE A 133 -1.07 -17.39 14.25
CA PHE A 133 -2.26 -16.74 13.71
C PHE A 133 -2.62 -15.44 14.46
N VAL A 134 -2.56 -15.46 15.80
CA VAL A 134 -2.90 -14.31 16.66
C VAL A 134 -1.89 -13.18 16.49
N ILE A 135 -0.59 -13.50 16.55
CA ILE A 135 0.47 -12.49 16.39
C ILE A 135 0.45 -11.92 14.97
N GLY A 136 0.29 -12.75 13.95
CA GLY A 136 0.18 -12.32 12.56
C GLY A 136 -1.01 -11.38 12.35
N ARG A 137 -2.14 -11.67 13.02
CA ARG A 137 -3.34 -10.85 12.96
C ARG A 137 -3.14 -9.49 13.64
N LEU A 138 -2.54 -9.48 14.84
CA LEU A 138 -2.23 -8.25 15.57
C LEU A 138 -1.29 -7.34 14.77
N ILE A 139 -0.23 -7.90 14.19
CA ILE A 139 0.70 -7.14 13.34
C ILE A 139 0.00 -6.61 12.09
N GLY A 140 -0.88 -7.41 11.47
CA GLY A 140 -1.69 -6.96 10.34
C GLY A 140 -2.58 -5.76 10.70
N VAL A 141 -3.24 -5.78 11.85
CA VAL A 141 -4.06 -4.67 12.34
C VAL A 141 -3.20 -3.44 12.63
N LEU A 142 -2.09 -3.59 13.36
CA LEU A 142 -1.19 -2.47 13.66
C LEU A 142 -0.58 -1.86 12.41
N ALA A 143 -0.17 -2.67 11.44
CA ALA A 143 0.33 -2.20 10.15
C ALA A 143 -0.77 -1.49 9.34
N SER A 144 -2.03 -1.97 9.41
CA SER A 144 -3.18 -1.30 8.79
C SER A 144 -3.40 0.08 9.37
N LEU A 145 -3.40 0.20 10.70
CA LEU A 145 -3.55 1.48 11.39
C LEU A 145 -2.43 2.46 11.03
N LEU A 146 -1.19 1.96 10.96
CA LEU A 146 -0.06 2.78 10.55
C LEU A 146 -0.20 3.29 9.10
N ILE A 147 -0.57 2.41 8.17
CA ILE A 147 -0.79 2.80 6.76
C ILE A 147 -1.93 3.80 6.67
N LEU A 148 -3.04 3.57 7.38
CA LEU A 148 -4.17 4.50 7.41
C LEU A 148 -3.75 5.87 7.96
N PHE A 149 -2.96 5.88 9.03
CA PHE A 149 -2.39 7.11 9.61
C PHE A 149 -1.50 7.86 8.60
N LEU A 150 -0.60 7.15 7.91
CA LEU A 150 0.28 7.76 6.91
C LEU A 150 -0.51 8.32 5.72
N LEU A 151 -1.51 7.58 5.22
CA LEU A 151 -2.38 8.06 4.14
C LEU A 151 -3.17 9.30 4.58
N THR A 152 -3.76 9.28 5.79
CA THR A 152 -4.48 10.41 6.35
C THR A 152 -3.56 11.62 6.52
N PHE A 153 -2.33 11.40 7.00
CA PHE A 153 -1.32 12.46 7.12
C PHE A 153 -1.00 13.11 5.77
N VAL A 154 -0.78 12.31 4.72
CA VAL A 154 -0.54 12.84 3.35
C VAL A 154 -1.74 13.64 2.84
N LEU A 155 -2.96 13.12 3.02
CA LEU A 155 -4.18 13.81 2.60
C LEU A 155 -4.36 15.13 3.33
N ILE A 156 -4.23 15.12 4.65
CA ILE A 156 -4.33 16.34 5.47
C ILE A 156 -3.25 17.34 5.06
N PHE A 157 -1.98 16.91 5.00
CA PHE A 157 -0.89 17.79 4.62
C PHE A 157 -1.07 18.39 3.24
N SER A 158 -1.45 17.60 2.24
CA SER A 158 -1.69 18.05 0.86
C SER A 158 -2.86 19.05 0.77
N THR A 159 -3.92 18.84 1.55
CA THR A 159 -5.12 19.71 1.54
C THR A 159 -4.90 20.97 2.36
N PHE A 160 -4.34 20.84 3.57
CA PHE A 160 -4.11 21.98 4.46
C PHE A 160 -3.03 22.91 3.98
N SER A 161 -1.99 22.43 3.30
CA SER A 161 -0.96 23.31 2.75
C SER A 161 -1.54 24.33 1.76
N LYS A 162 -2.49 23.91 0.92
CA LYS A 162 -3.19 24.81 -0.02
C LYS A 162 -4.16 25.76 0.69
N ALA A 163 -4.97 25.23 1.64
CA ALA A 163 -5.91 26.03 2.38
C ALA A 163 -5.22 27.05 3.32
N ALA A 164 -4.14 26.66 3.98
CA ALA A 164 -3.34 27.56 4.81
C ALA A 164 -2.74 28.69 3.96
N LEU A 165 -2.23 28.41 2.77
CA LEU A 165 -1.73 29.43 1.85
C LEU A 165 -2.84 30.41 1.46
N GLN A 166 -4.05 29.95 1.14
CA GLN A 166 -5.17 30.82 0.78
C GLN A 166 -5.59 31.74 1.93
N ILE A 167 -5.63 31.22 3.17
CA ILE A 167 -5.97 32.02 4.36
C ILE A 167 -4.88 33.04 4.66
N ILE A 168 -3.62 32.64 4.59
CA ILE A 168 -2.49 33.53 4.91
C ILE A 168 -2.32 34.59 3.82
N SER A 169 -2.46 34.23 2.54
CA SER A 169 -2.39 35.18 1.42
C SER A 169 -3.55 36.20 1.41
N ALA A 170 -4.70 35.83 2.01
CA ALA A 170 -5.81 36.76 2.14
C ALA A 170 -5.62 37.81 3.25
N HIS A 171 -4.74 37.56 4.23
CA HIS A 171 -4.52 38.46 5.38
C HIS A 171 -3.12 39.11 5.39
N TYR A 172 -2.18 38.56 4.67
CA TYR A 172 -0.80 39.02 4.59
C TYR A 172 -0.37 38.99 3.12
N ASP A 173 0.27 40.09 2.67
CA ASP A 173 0.94 40.12 1.37
C ASP A 173 2.13 39.15 1.39
N LEU A 174 1.81 37.86 1.19
CA LEU A 174 2.86 36.85 1.02
C LEU A 174 3.57 37.07 -0.31
N SER A 175 4.88 37.19 -0.21
CA SER A 175 5.72 37.11 -1.41
C SER A 175 5.38 35.82 -2.17
N ASP A 176 5.20 35.92 -3.49
CA ASP A 176 4.96 34.78 -4.39
C ASP A 176 5.97 33.65 -4.17
N THR A 177 7.15 33.97 -3.66
CA THR A 177 8.20 33.02 -3.30
C THR A 177 7.77 32.09 -2.18
N VAL A 178 7.11 32.57 -1.12
CA VAL A 178 6.67 31.73 0.02
C VAL A 178 5.54 30.80 -0.39
N ALA A 179 4.57 31.32 -1.15
CA ALA A 179 3.48 30.52 -1.69
C ALA A 179 3.99 29.40 -2.59
N THR A 180 4.94 29.71 -3.47
CA THR A 180 5.58 28.75 -4.37
C THR A 180 6.37 27.70 -3.61
N VAL A 181 7.11 28.06 -2.57
CA VAL A 181 7.89 27.12 -1.74
C VAL A 181 6.95 26.11 -1.02
N VAL A 182 5.86 26.57 -0.39
CA VAL A 182 4.94 25.69 0.32
C VAL A 182 4.21 24.73 -0.63
N LEU A 183 3.79 25.20 -1.80
CA LEU A 183 3.20 24.36 -2.85
C LEU A 183 4.20 23.31 -3.37
N ASN A 184 5.44 23.71 -3.57
CA ASN A 184 6.50 22.84 -4.05
C ASN A 184 6.94 21.80 -2.99
N LEU A 185 6.75 22.06 -1.68
CA LEU A 185 7.05 21.12 -0.62
C LEU A 185 6.04 19.95 -0.53
N SER A 186 4.83 20.12 -1.03
CA SER A 186 3.79 19.08 -0.92
C SER A 186 4.20 17.79 -1.64
N GLN A 187 4.83 17.88 -2.79
CA GLN A 187 5.27 16.71 -3.57
C GLN A 187 6.45 15.96 -2.90
N PRO A 188 7.55 16.60 -2.50
CA PRO A 188 8.62 15.96 -1.74
C PRO A 188 8.14 15.30 -0.44
N VAL A 189 7.26 15.97 0.32
CA VAL A 189 6.70 15.42 1.56
C VAL A 189 5.90 14.14 1.28
N THR A 190 5.09 14.12 0.22
CA THR A 190 4.37 12.93 -0.21
C THR A 190 5.33 11.78 -0.54
N VAL A 191 6.37 12.04 -1.33
CA VAL A 191 7.38 11.03 -1.69
C VAL A 191 8.11 10.52 -0.44
N LEU A 192 8.55 11.41 0.45
CA LEU A 192 9.20 11.03 1.71
C LEU A 192 8.30 10.16 2.60
N THR A 193 7.00 10.48 2.67
CA THR A 193 6.03 9.69 3.43
C THR A 193 5.84 8.30 2.83
N ILE A 194 5.79 8.19 1.49
CA ILE A 194 5.75 6.90 0.79
C ILE A 194 7.00 6.08 1.11
N VAL A 195 8.20 6.67 0.98
CA VAL A 195 9.47 6.01 1.29
C VAL A 195 9.49 5.53 2.74
N PHE A 196 9.11 6.39 3.69
CA PHE A 196 9.07 6.06 5.11
C PHE A 196 8.07 4.93 5.40
N GLY A 197 6.86 5.01 4.84
CA GLY A 197 5.84 3.97 4.97
C GLY A 197 6.29 2.63 4.42
N LEU A 198 6.96 2.61 3.26
CA LEU A 198 7.53 1.39 2.67
C LEU A 198 8.70 0.84 3.51
N MET A 199 9.55 1.69 4.07
CA MET A 199 10.60 1.25 4.99
C MET A 199 10.00 0.56 6.22
N LEU A 200 8.97 1.15 6.83
CA LEU A 200 8.25 0.54 7.96
C LEU A 200 7.58 -0.77 7.56
N LEU A 201 6.94 -0.81 6.40
CA LEU A 201 6.30 -2.03 5.88
C LEU A 201 7.33 -3.15 5.71
N TYR A 202 8.44 -2.90 5.02
CA TYR A 202 9.49 -3.90 4.81
C TYR A 202 10.25 -4.27 6.08
N PHE A 203 10.23 -3.42 7.10
CA PHE A 203 10.86 -3.71 8.38
C PHE A 203 9.95 -4.51 9.33
N ILE A 204 8.68 -4.16 9.40
CA ILE A 204 7.73 -4.72 10.39
C ILE A 204 7.08 -5.99 9.89
N LEU A 205 6.67 -6.01 8.60
CA LEU A 205 5.81 -7.04 8.07
C LEU A 205 6.48 -8.42 7.98
N PRO A 206 7.73 -8.57 7.46
CA PRO A 206 8.36 -9.88 7.32
C PRO A 206 8.74 -10.49 8.67
N ASN A 207 8.64 -11.83 8.75
CA ASN A 207 9.10 -12.60 9.91
C ASN A 207 10.59 -12.95 9.82
N VAL A 208 11.39 -11.96 9.45
CA VAL A 208 12.84 -12.08 9.27
C VAL A 208 13.57 -11.13 10.19
N LYS A 209 14.71 -11.55 10.73
CA LYS A 209 15.54 -10.73 11.59
C LYS A 209 16.36 -9.76 10.71
N ILE A 210 15.88 -8.54 10.58
CA ILE A 210 16.57 -7.47 9.88
C ILE A 210 17.47 -6.73 10.87
N ARG A 211 18.76 -6.93 10.77
CA ARG A 211 19.74 -6.36 11.73
C ARG A 211 20.08 -4.90 11.44
N ARG A 212 19.93 -4.44 10.20
CA ARG A 212 20.29 -3.07 9.76
C ARG A 212 19.28 -2.55 8.77
N PHE A 213 18.84 -1.31 8.93
CA PHE A 213 17.89 -0.65 8.01
C PHE A 213 18.37 -0.62 6.56
N ARG A 214 19.68 -0.59 6.30
CA ARG A 214 20.22 -0.61 4.94
C ARG A 214 19.81 -1.83 4.12
N TYR A 215 19.40 -2.94 4.76
CA TYR A 215 18.97 -4.15 4.04
C TYR A 215 17.60 -4.02 3.40
N ILE A 216 16.79 -3.05 3.83
CA ILE A 216 15.49 -2.75 3.26
C ILE A 216 15.51 -1.60 2.25
N LEU A 217 16.65 -0.90 2.10
CA LEU A 217 16.75 0.25 1.20
C LEU A 217 16.59 -0.10 -0.28
N PRO A 218 17.22 -1.17 -0.83
CA PRO A 218 17.14 -1.45 -2.26
C PRO A 218 15.69 -1.64 -2.73
N GLY A 219 14.92 -2.45 -2.00
CA GLY A 219 13.51 -2.66 -2.30
C GLY A 219 12.66 -1.42 -2.04
N THR A 220 12.94 -0.65 -0.99
CA THR A 220 12.23 0.61 -0.72
C THR A 220 12.42 1.60 -1.86
N ILE A 221 13.66 1.82 -2.31
CA ILE A 221 13.97 2.75 -3.40
C ILE A 221 13.31 2.28 -4.70
N PHE A 222 13.45 0.99 -5.03
CA PHE A 222 12.83 0.40 -6.22
C PHE A 222 11.30 0.60 -6.19
N THR A 223 10.67 0.18 -5.10
CA THR A 223 9.20 0.25 -4.96
C THR A 223 8.69 1.69 -4.99
N SER A 224 9.35 2.61 -4.27
CA SER A 224 8.98 4.03 -4.27
C SER A 224 9.08 4.63 -5.67
N PHE A 225 10.19 4.39 -6.36
CA PHE A 225 10.40 4.88 -7.72
C PHE A 225 9.31 4.38 -8.68
N VAL A 226 9.04 3.07 -8.65
CA VAL A 226 8.04 2.46 -9.53
C VAL A 226 6.64 2.96 -9.20
N ILE A 227 6.26 3.08 -7.92
CA ILE A 227 4.94 3.59 -7.52
C ILE A 227 4.75 5.03 -8.00
N VAL A 228 5.73 5.91 -7.77
CA VAL A 228 5.64 7.32 -8.20
C VAL A 228 5.55 7.43 -9.72
N PHE A 229 6.36 6.65 -10.44
CA PHE A 229 6.34 6.63 -11.91
C PHE A 229 5.01 6.11 -12.46
N LEU A 230 4.52 4.98 -11.95
CA LEU A 230 3.27 4.37 -12.38
C LEU A 230 2.04 5.20 -12.00
N ASN A 231 2.08 5.91 -10.88
CA ASN A 231 0.99 6.79 -10.48
C ASN A 231 0.70 7.85 -11.55
N ASN A 232 1.74 8.42 -12.14
CA ASN A 232 1.58 9.40 -13.22
C ASN A 232 1.00 8.79 -14.49
N LEU A 233 1.47 7.58 -14.87
CA LEU A 233 0.93 6.87 -16.04
C LEU A 233 -0.53 6.45 -15.84
N PHE A 234 -0.84 5.94 -14.65
CA PHE A 234 -2.17 5.43 -14.31
C PHE A 234 -3.19 6.58 -14.22
N SER A 235 -2.81 7.71 -13.64
CA SER A 235 -3.65 8.90 -13.58
C SER A 235 -4.06 9.38 -14.99
N ASN A 236 -3.10 9.47 -15.90
CA ASN A 236 -3.38 9.86 -17.28
C ASN A 236 -4.27 8.85 -18.03
N TYR A 237 -4.09 7.56 -17.78
CA TYR A 237 -4.92 6.51 -18.36
C TYR A 237 -6.37 6.57 -17.86
N ILE A 238 -6.55 6.73 -16.55
CA ILE A 238 -7.86 6.83 -15.92
C ILE A 238 -8.63 8.04 -16.47
N LEU A 239 -8.02 9.22 -16.49
CA LEU A 239 -8.66 10.44 -16.99
C LEU A 239 -9.18 10.25 -18.42
N ARG A 240 -8.35 9.76 -19.33
CA ARG A 240 -8.73 9.50 -20.72
C ARG A 240 -9.81 8.44 -20.86
N THR A 241 -9.82 7.44 -19.98
CA THR A 241 -10.80 6.35 -20.02
C THR A 241 -12.16 6.85 -19.54
N PHE A 242 -12.18 7.64 -18.47
CA PHE A 242 -13.41 8.19 -17.90
C PHE A 242 -14.12 9.19 -18.81
N GLU A 243 -13.36 9.99 -19.57
CA GLU A 243 -13.93 10.91 -20.56
C GLU A 243 -14.74 10.20 -21.67
N ARG A 244 -14.45 8.92 -21.93
CA ARG A 244 -15.11 8.12 -22.97
C ARG A 244 -16.31 7.32 -22.46
N MET A 245 -16.58 7.32 -21.15
CA MET A 245 -17.66 6.53 -20.57
C MET A 245 -18.98 7.28 -20.61
N VAL A 246 -20.02 6.63 -21.12
CA VAL A 246 -21.33 7.23 -21.36
C VAL A 246 -22.36 6.85 -20.30
N ASP A 247 -22.16 5.70 -19.60
CA ASP A 247 -23.14 5.14 -18.68
C ASP A 247 -22.54 4.73 -17.33
N ILE A 248 -23.27 5.00 -16.23
CA ILE A 248 -22.83 4.73 -14.87
C ILE A 248 -22.62 3.23 -14.59
N LYS A 249 -23.40 2.34 -15.22
CA LYS A 249 -23.22 0.89 -15.04
C LYS A 249 -21.93 0.40 -15.67
N THR A 250 -21.64 0.88 -16.88
CA THR A 250 -20.37 0.63 -17.57
C THR A 250 -19.20 1.22 -16.79
N PHE A 251 -19.37 2.46 -16.29
CA PHE A 251 -18.38 3.12 -15.44
C PHE A 251 -18.04 2.29 -14.20
N GLY A 252 -19.04 1.83 -13.43
CA GLY A 252 -18.81 1.03 -12.22
C GLY A 252 -18.05 -0.27 -12.51
N SER A 253 -18.41 -0.99 -13.56
CA SER A 253 -17.76 -2.25 -13.95
C SER A 253 -16.29 -2.04 -14.35
N VAL A 254 -16.03 -1.00 -15.15
CA VAL A 254 -14.66 -0.67 -15.61
C VAL A 254 -13.80 -0.17 -14.43
N VAL A 255 -14.34 0.65 -13.54
CA VAL A 255 -13.62 1.11 -12.34
C VAL A 255 -13.18 -0.07 -11.48
N ILE A 256 -14.06 -1.03 -11.21
CA ILE A 256 -13.70 -2.22 -10.41
C ILE A 256 -12.59 -3.02 -11.10
N PHE A 257 -12.70 -3.23 -12.41
CA PHE A 257 -11.67 -3.94 -13.17
C PHE A 257 -10.33 -3.22 -13.17
N VAL A 258 -10.32 -1.91 -13.39
CA VAL A 258 -9.12 -1.07 -13.39
C VAL A 258 -8.49 -1.03 -11.99
N LEU A 259 -9.29 -0.92 -10.92
CA LEU A 259 -8.79 -0.98 -9.54
C LEU A 259 -8.18 -2.35 -9.23
N MET A 260 -8.80 -3.44 -9.68
CA MET A 260 -8.24 -4.78 -9.49
C MET A 260 -6.87 -4.92 -10.18
N LEU A 261 -6.74 -4.47 -11.42
CA LEU A 261 -5.46 -4.46 -12.13
C LEU A 261 -4.43 -3.60 -11.39
N TRP A 262 -4.82 -2.42 -10.92
CA TRP A 262 -3.94 -1.53 -10.16
C TRP A 262 -3.45 -2.19 -8.88
N PHE A 263 -4.33 -2.83 -8.11
CA PHE A 263 -3.93 -3.54 -6.90
C PHE A 263 -3.04 -4.75 -7.17
N ILE A 264 -3.26 -5.46 -8.29
CA ILE A 264 -2.37 -6.55 -8.72
C ILE A 264 -0.98 -5.99 -9.02
N PHE A 265 -0.87 -4.91 -9.79
CA PHE A 265 0.41 -4.25 -10.07
C PHE A 265 1.09 -3.76 -8.79
N LEU A 266 0.35 -3.11 -7.90
CA LEU A 266 0.86 -2.63 -6.63
C LEU A 266 1.43 -3.79 -5.79
N ALA A 267 0.70 -4.88 -5.69
CA ALA A 267 1.15 -6.08 -4.98
C ALA A 267 2.40 -6.70 -5.61
N HIS A 268 2.47 -6.80 -6.94
CA HIS A 268 3.69 -7.26 -7.64
C HIS A 268 4.90 -6.41 -7.29
N ILE A 269 4.77 -5.09 -7.35
CA ILE A 269 5.86 -4.15 -7.06
C ILE A 269 6.33 -4.28 -5.61
N LEU A 270 5.39 -4.40 -4.67
CA LEU A 270 5.71 -4.60 -3.25
C LEU A 270 6.47 -5.92 -3.03
N ILE A 271 6.04 -7.02 -3.67
CA ILE A 271 6.72 -8.31 -3.53
C ILE A 271 8.09 -8.29 -4.21
N LEU A 272 8.22 -7.67 -5.40
CA LEU A 272 9.51 -7.48 -6.07
C LEU A 272 10.48 -6.68 -5.22
N GLY A 273 10.01 -5.60 -4.58
CA GLY A 273 10.82 -4.85 -3.63
C GLY A 273 11.31 -5.70 -2.46
N ALA A 274 10.46 -6.59 -1.93
CA ALA A 274 10.88 -7.54 -0.90
C ALA A 274 11.95 -8.52 -1.40
N ILE A 275 11.86 -8.97 -2.67
CA ILE A 275 12.88 -9.83 -3.29
C ILE A 275 14.22 -9.10 -3.41
N PHE A 276 14.23 -7.82 -3.82
CA PHE A 276 15.46 -7.02 -3.85
C PHE A 276 16.08 -6.91 -2.45
N ASN A 277 15.27 -6.67 -1.43
CA ASN A 277 15.74 -6.61 -0.05
C ASN A 277 16.30 -7.97 0.42
N ALA A 278 15.58 -9.07 0.15
CA ALA A 278 16.02 -10.42 0.49
C ALA A 278 17.32 -10.78 -0.20
N THR A 279 17.44 -10.51 -1.50
CA THR A 279 18.65 -10.73 -2.28
C THR A 279 19.84 -9.96 -1.70
N TYR A 280 19.66 -8.68 -1.43
CA TYR A 280 20.72 -7.84 -0.88
C TYR A 280 21.14 -8.29 0.53
N GLN A 281 20.19 -8.66 1.37
CA GLN A 281 20.46 -9.16 2.73
C GLN A 281 21.19 -10.51 2.67
N GLU A 282 20.76 -11.48 1.84
CA GLU A 282 21.43 -12.78 1.70
C GLU A 282 22.87 -12.64 1.21
N LEU A 283 23.13 -11.77 0.22
CA LEU A 283 24.47 -11.51 -0.28
C LEU A 283 25.41 -10.88 0.77
N ARG A 284 24.85 -10.18 1.78
CA ARG A 284 25.64 -9.49 2.82
C ARG A 284 25.75 -10.24 4.14
N GLN A 285 24.74 -11.04 4.48
CA GLN A 285 24.67 -11.76 5.78
C GLN A 285 24.73 -13.28 5.64
N GLY A 286 24.51 -13.82 4.43
CA GLY A 286 24.32 -15.25 4.22
C GLY A 286 22.90 -15.68 4.61
N LYS A 287 22.77 -16.84 5.27
CA LYS A 287 21.48 -17.47 5.56
C LYS A 287 20.55 -16.58 6.41
N MET A 288 19.30 -16.50 6.01
CA MET A 288 18.27 -15.72 6.71
C MET A 288 17.85 -16.38 8.02
N GLU A 289 17.76 -15.57 9.10
CA GLU A 289 17.21 -15.99 10.38
C GLU A 289 15.75 -15.51 10.51
N SER A 290 14.83 -16.41 10.87
CA SER A 290 13.47 -16.02 11.22
C SER A 290 13.41 -15.30 12.58
N ARG A 291 12.47 -14.35 12.72
CA ARG A 291 12.14 -13.82 14.05
C ARG A 291 11.37 -14.90 14.80
N ARG A 292 11.82 -15.26 16.00
CA ARG A 292 11.04 -16.11 16.90
C ARG A 292 9.82 -15.32 17.36
N GLY A 293 8.65 -15.81 17.05
CA GLY A 293 7.38 -15.13 17.37
C GLY A 293 6.25 -16.15 17.59
N ASP A 294 6.61 -17.32 18.09
CA ASP A 294 5.67 -18.39 18.41
C ASP A 294 5.34 -18.32 19.90
N ILE A 295 4.06 -18.08 20.24
CA ILE A 295 3.58 -18.04 21.64
C ILE A 295 3.86 -19.38 22.30
N LEU A 296 3.70 -20.49 21.58
CA LEU A 296 4.01 -21.83 22.08
C LEU A 296 5.50 -21.99 22.42
N SER A 297 6.40 -21.42 21.60
CA SER A 297 7.86 -21.47 21.89
C SER A 297 8.22 -20.64 23.12
N ILE A 298 7.56 -19.51 23.35
CA ILE A 298 7.75 -18.68 24.54
C ILE A 298 7.26 -19.42 25.80
N LEU A 299 6.13 -20.10 25.69
CA LEU A 299 5.55 -20.86 26.81
C LEU A 299 6.35 -22.13 27.11
N THR A 300 6.85 -22.84 26.09
CA THR A 300 7.69 -24.04 26.30
C THR A 300 9.07 -23.70 26.86
N HIS A 301 9.72 -22.62 26.40
CA HIS A 301 10.98 -22.17 27.01
C HIS A 301 10.79 -21.74 28.47
N ARG A 302 9.68 -21.08 28.80
CA ARG A 302 9.36 -20.68 30.17
C ARG A 302 9.13 -21.90 31.09
N LYS A 303 8.65 -23.03 30.53
CA LYS A 303 8.47 -24.29 31.25
C LYS A 303 9.79 -24.99 31.45
N GLN A 304 10.65 -25.06 30.43
CA GLN A 304 11.99 -25.64 30.54
C GLN A 304 12.90 -24.88 31.50
N ASP A 305 12.87 -23.53 31.50
CA ASP A 305 13.63 -22.72 32.46
C ASP A 305 13.15 -22.87 33.91
N LYS A 306 11.88 -23.26 34.14
CA LYS A 306 11.36 -23.55 35.47
C LYS A 306 11.73 -24.95 35.94
N ASP A 307 11.83 -25.92 35.03
CA ASP A 307 12.19 -27.30 35.35
C ASP A 307 13.70 -27.48 35.54
N THR A 308 14.54 -26.62 34.96
CA THR A 308 16.00 -26.58 35.16
C THR A 308 16.43 -25.82 36.43
N LYS A 309 15.50 -25.09 37.06
CA LYS A 309 15.75 -24.32 38.29
C LYS A 309 15.16 -25.04 39.56
N LYS A 310 14.60 -26.22 39.40
CA LYS A 310 14.25 -27.14 40.45
C LYS A 310 15.27 -28.29 40.51
#